data_9691e34e840a02005887817421c95f19
#
_entry.id   9691e34e840a02005887817421c95f19
#
_cell.length_a   1.000
_cell.length_b   1.000
_cell.length_c   1.000
_cell.angle_alpha   90.00
_cell.angle_beta   90.00
_cell.angle_gamma   90.00
#
_symmetry.space_group_name_H-M   'P 1'
#
loop_
_entity.id
_entity.type
_entity.pdbx_description
1 polymer ?
#
loop_
_entity_poly.entity_id
_entity_poly.type
_entity_poly.pdbx_seq_one_letter_code
_entity_poly.pdbx_strand_id
1 'polypeptide(L)'
;MARLKFGAFLAPHHPIGEHPMLQFRRDLDLVEQLDALGYDEFWCGEHHSSGWEMIASPEMFLAAAGERTKRIRLGTGVVSLPYHHPFNVAQRMVQLDHMTGGRAIFGSGPGALASDAHTLGIDPMTRSEERRVGKEC
;
A
#
# COMPACT_ATOMS: atom_id res chain seq x y z
N MET A 1 -3.79 17.79 25.84
CA MET A 1 -4.52 17.62 24.56
C MET A 1 -3.75 16.67 23.67
N ALA A 2 -4.43 15.68 23.05
CA ALA A 2 -3.76 14.82 22.07
C ALA A 2 -3.38 15.68 20.84
N ARG A 3 -2.13 15.58 20.37
CA ARG A 3 -1.67 16.23 19.15
C ARG A 3 -2.41 15.61 17.95
N LEU A 4 -2.88 16.43 17.03
CA LEU A 4 -3.37 15.97 15.72
C LEU A 4 -2.21 15.28 14.99
N LYS A 5 -2.50 14.12 14.38
CA LYS A 5 -1.56 13.40 13.53
C LYS A 5 -1.86 13.70 12.07
N PHE A 6 -0.83 13.81 11.26
CA PHE A 6 -0.93 14.08 9.84
C PHE A 6 -0.36 12.92 9.06
N GLY A 7 -1.12 12.44 8.08
CA GLY A 7 -0.69 11.42 7.13
C GLY A 7 -0.80 11.91 5.69
N ALA A 8 -0.02 11.33 4.82
CA ALA A 8 -0.12 11.48 3.38
C ALA A 8 -0.51 10.14 2.75
N PHE A 9 -1.33 10.18 1.69
CA PHE A 9 -1.72 9.04 0.91
C PHE A 9 -1.24 9.19 -0.53
N LEU A 10 -0.48 8.22 -1.00
CA LEU A 10 -0.08 8.09 -2.37
C LEU A 10 -1.03 7.12 -3.08
N ALA A 11 -2.00 7.68 -3.81
CA ALA A 11 -2.62 6.93 -4.89
C ALA A 11 -1.56 6.74 -5.98
N PRO A 12 -1.27 5.51 -6.44
CA PRO A 12 -0.12 5.24 -7.30
C PRO A 12 -0.32 5.73 -8.74
N HIS A 13 -0.88 6.91 -8.91
CA HIS A 13 -1.12 7.54 -10.21
C HIS A 13 0.14 8.17 -10.77
N HIS A 14 0.54 7.70 -11.95
CA HIS A 14 1.75 8.15 -12.62
C HIS A 14 1.45 8.67 -14.03
N PRO A 15 2.11 9.74 -14.49
CA PRO A 15 1.92 10.23 -15.86
C PRO A 15 2.30 9.18 -16.90
N ILE A 16 1.42 8.94 -17.87
CA ILE A 16 1.72 8.07 -19.01
C ILE A 16 2.83 8.72 -19.84
N GLY A 17 3.82 7.91 -20.26
CA GLY A 17 4.94 8.37 -21.09
C GLY A 17 6.19 8.77 -20.31
N GLU A 18 6.11 8.91 -18.99
CA GLU A 18 7.30 9.07 -18.17
C GLU A 18 7.90 7.70 -17.81
N HIS A 19 9.22 7.62 -17.75
CA HIS A 19 9.90 6.37 -17.44
C HIS A 19 9.61 5.93 -15.99
N PRO A 20 9.13 4.69 -15.74
CA PRO A 20 8.73 4.20 -14.42
C PRO A 20 9.79 4.40 -13.32
N MET A 21 11.07 4.23 -13.65
CA MET A 21 12.15 4.43 -12.69
C MET A 21 12.17 5.86 -12.11
N LEU A 22 11.87 6.87 -12.92
CA LEU A 22 11.85 8.27 -12.46
C LEU A 22 10.63 8.51 -11.54
N GLN A 23 9.51 7.91 -11.86
CA GLN A 23 8.29 7.99 -11.07
C GLN A 23 8.50 7.37 -9.68
N PHE A 24 9.02 6.14 -9.60
CA PHE A 24 9.32 5.50 -8.32
C PHE A 24 10.36 6.26 -7.49
N ARG A 25 11.37 6.84 -8.13
CA ARG A 25 12.36 7.67 -7.41
C ARG A 25 11.71 8.89 -6.79
N ARG A 26 10.88 9.61 -7.54
CA ARG A 26 10.15 10.79 -7.06
C ARG A 26 9.22 10.44 -5.90
N ASP A 27 8.52 9.31 -5.99
CA ASP A 27 7.64 8.85 -4.92
C ASP A 27 8.43 8.51 -3.64
N LEU A 28 9.57 7.86 -3.77
CA LEU A 28 10.45 7.58 -2.63
C LEU A 28 11.03 8.87 -2.04
N ASP A 29 11.42 9.83 -2.87
CA ASP A 29 11.90 11.15 -2.43
C ASP A 29 10.79 11.91 -1.71
N LEU A 30 9.52 11.78 -2.15
CA LEU A 30 8.36 12.34 -1.45
C LEU A 30 8.24 11.77 -0.04
N VAL A 31 8.33 10.45 0.14
CA VAL A 31 8.23 9.83 1.48
C VAL A 31 9.36 10.30 2.40
N GLU A 32 10.56 10.43 1.88
CA GLU A 32 11.71 10.94 2.62
C GLU A 32 11.49 12.41 3.07
N GLN A 33 10.96 13.25 2.17
CA GLN A 33 10.60 14.62 2.51
C GLN A 33 9.50 14.69 3.57
N LEU A 34 8.47 13.84 3.48
CA LEU A 34 7.41 13.78 4.49
C LEU A 34 7.94 13.39 5.88
N ASP A 35 8.87 12.44 5.94
CA ASP A 35 9.57 12.07 7.18
C ASP A 35 10.35 13.26 7.75
N ALA A 36 11.11 13.97 6.90
CA ALA A 36 11.88 15.15 7.29
C ALA A 36 11.00 16.29 7.80
N LEU A 37 9.82 16.51 7.19
CA LEU A 37 8.82 17.49 7.59
C LEU A 37 8.04 17.10 8.86
N GLY A 38 8.18 15.89 9.35
CA GLY A 38 7.56 15.42 10.59
C GLY A 38 6.12 14.94 10.44
N TYR A 39 5.73 14.46 9.25
CA TYR A 39 4.48 13.73 9.08
C TYR A 39 4.51 12.44 9.92
N ASP A 40 3.35 12.09 10.45
CA ASP A 40 3.21 10.92 11.33
C ASP A 40 3.07 9.61 10.53
N GLU A 41 2.40 9.66 9.37
CA GLU A 41 2.05 8.47 8.58
C GLU A 41 2.14 8.74 7.07
N PHE A 42 2.56 7.71 6.34
CA PHE A 42 2.47 7.65 4.89
C PHE A 42 1.77 6.36 4.47
N TRP A 43 0.87 6.46 3.50
CA TRP A 43 0.05 5.36 3.01
C TRP A 43 0.21 5.19 1.52
N CYS A 44 0.30 3.94 1.06
CA CYS A 44 0.47 3.61 -0.35
C CYS A 44 -0.59 2.63 -0.83
N GLY A 45 -1.22 2.92 -1.96
CA GLY A 45 -2.24 2.07 -2.60
C GLY A 45 -1.66 0.90 -3.39
N GLU A 46 -2.52 -0.05 -3.77
CA GLU A 46 -2.23 -1.23 -4.59
C GLU A 46 -3.13 -1.24 -5.83
N HIS A 47 -2.53 -1.31 -7.04
CA HIS A 47 -3.24 -1.51 -8.30
C HIS A 47 -2.41 -2.32 -9.30
N HIS A 48 -3.08 -3.08 -10.19
CA HIS A 48 -2.42 -4.07 -11.04
C HIS A 48 -2.64 -3.88 -12.54
N SER A 49 -3.73 -3.26 -12.96
CA SER A 49 -4.17 -3.30 -14.36
C SER A 49 -4.22 -1.95 -15.06
N SER A 50 -4.07 -0.86 -14.34
CA SER A 50 -3.99 0.48 -14.93
C SER A 50 -2.56 0.78 -15.38
N GLY A 51 -2.39 1.20 -16.64
CA GLY A 51 -1.07 1.54 -17.17
C GLY A 51 -0.38 2.75 -16.51
N TRP A 52 -1.07 3.45 -15.64
CA TRP A 52 -0.61 4.61 -14.87
C TRP A 52 -0.51 4.35 -13.35
N GLU A 53 -1.02 3.23 -12.86
CA GLU A 53 -0.96 2.85 -11.44
C GLU A 53 0.01 1.69 -11.30
N MET A 54 1.28 2.00 -10.99
CA MET A 54 2.36 1.03 -11.14
C MET A 54 2.81 0.38 -9.84
N ILE A 55 2.20 0.71 -8.69
CA ILE A 55 2.53 0.07 -7.43
C ILE A 55 1.64 -1.14 -7.23
N ALA A 56 2.11 -2.28 -7.70
CA ALA A 56 1.42 -3.56 -7.58
C ALA A 56 1.67 -4.27 -6.24
N SER A 57 2.68 -3.82 -5.48
CA SER A 57 3.05 -4.39 -4.18
C SER A 57 3.44 -3.25 -3.25
N PRO A 58 2.46 -2.69 -2.52
CA PRO A 58 2.73 -1.58 -1.60
C PRO A 58 3.78 -1.94 -0.55
N GLU A 59 3.80 -3.18 -0.05
CA GLU A 59 4.79 -3.62 0.93
C GLU A 59 6.23 -3.60 0.37
N MET A 60 6.43 -3.85 -0.91
CA MET A 60 7.75 -3.74 -1.54
C MET A 60 8.19 -2.28 -1.65
N PHE A 61 7.29 -1.39 -2.05
CA PHE A 61 7.55 0.05 -2.09
C PHE A 61 7.85 0.59 -0.70
N LEU A 62 7.05 0.21 0.31
CA LEU A 62 7.22 0.63 1.69
C LEU A 62 8.51 0.09 2.34
N ALA A 63 8.99 -1.09 1.93
CA ALA A 63 10.28 -1.59 2.36
C ALA A 63 11.43 -0.69 1.87
N ALA A 64 11.39 -0.26 0.60
CA ALA A 64 12.36 0.69 0.07
C ALA A 64 12.28 2.06 0.74
N ALA A 65 11.05 2.55 1.02
CA ALA A 65 10.82 3.79 1.75
C ALA A 65 11.32 3.68 3.20
N GLY A 66 11.19 2.52 3.81
CA GLY A 66 11.65 2.22 5.16
C GLY A 66 13.15 2.44 5.37
N GLU A 67 13.96 2.08 4.36
CA GLU A 67 15.41 2.30 4.38
C GLU A 67 15.81 3.78 4.25
N ARG A 68 14.95 4.60 3.66
CA ARG A 68 15.18 6.05 3.47
C ARG A 68 14.65 6.92 4.58
N THR A 69 13.80 6.36 5.46
CA THR A 69 13.06 7.10 6.50
C THR A 69 13.38 6.57 7.89
N LYS A 70 13.13 7.38 8.93
CA LYS A 70 13.50 7.03 10.30
C LYS A 70 12.32 7.03 11.29
N ARG A 71 11.28 7.83 11.05
CA ARG A 71 10.21 8.09 12.03
C ARG A 71 8.81 7.85 11.50
N ILE A 72 8.55 8.23 10.24
CA ILE A 72 7.23 8.12 9.62
C ILE A 72 6.77 6.67 9.61
N ARG A 73 5.52 6.45 10.00
CA ARG A 73 4.90 5.13 9.91
C ARG A 73 4.46 4.87 8.48
N LEU A 74 4.58 3.63 8.04
CA LEU A 74 4.44 3.23 6.65
C LEU A 74 3.27 2.25 6.52
N GLY A 75 2.19 2.71 5.89
CA GLY A 75 0.93 2.01 5.79
C GLY A 75 0.59 1.52 4.39
N THR A 76 0.03 0.31 4.31
CA THR A 76 -0.63 -0.14 3.08
C THR A 76 -2.06 0.43 3.03
N GLY A 77 -2.40 1.09 1.97
CA GLY A 77 -3.71 1.73 1.83
C GLY A 77 -4.40 1.41 0.50
N VAL A 78 -4.66 0.14 0.24
CA VAL A 78 -4.71 -1.05 1.07
C VAL A 78 -3.90 -2.21 0.44
N VAL A 79 -3.75 -3.34 1.16
CA VAL A 79 -3.55 -4.64 0.53
C VAL A 79 -4.92 -5.20 0.15
N SER A 80 -5.11 -5.50 -1.12
CA SER A 80 -6.38 -6.01 -1.65
C SER A 80 -6.48 -7.52 -1.38
N LEU A 81 -7.02 -7.89 -0.21
CA LEU A 81 -6.99 -9.27 0.31
C LEU A 81 -7.43 -10.35 -0.67
N PRO A 82 -8.49 -10.17 -1.50
CA PRO A 82 -8.91 -11.20 -2.45
C PRO A 82 -7.87 -11.55 -3.52
N TYR A 83 -6.86 -10.70 -3.70
CA TYR A 83 -5.81 -10.90 -4.69
C TYR A 83 -4.64 -11.73 -4.18
N HIS A 84 -4.63 -12.06 -2.88
CA HIS A 84 -3.48 -12.64 -2.21
C HIS A 84 -3.84 -13.86 -1.37
N HIS A 85 -2.90 -14.78 -1.25
CA HIS A 85 -2.99 -15.84 -0.25
C HIS A 85 -2.76 -15.24 1.15
N PRO A 86 -3.67 -15.45 2.14
CA PRO A 86 -3.62 -14.76 3.42
C PRO A 86 -2.33 -14.99 4.21
N PHE A 87 -1.77 -16.20 4.14
CA PHE A 87 -0.49 -16.52 4.77
C PHE A 87 0.66 -15.67 4.20
N ASN A 88 0.68 -15.46 2.88
CA ASN A 88 1.71 -14.65 2.24
C ASN A 88 1.59 -13.17 2.65
N VAL A 89 0.37 -12.66 2.76
CA VAL A 89 0.14 -11.29 3.25
C VAL A 89 0.68 -11.15 4.68
N ALA A 90 0.31 -12.07 5.57
CA ALA A 90 0.75 -12.03 6.96
C ALA A 90 2.29 -12.06 7.06
N GLN A 91 2.96 -12.96 6.34
CA GLN A 91 4.41 -13.05 6.34
C GLN A 91 5.09 -11.77 5.84
N ARG A 92 4.61 -11.21 4.72
CA ARG A 92 5.18 -10.00 4.13
C ARG A 92 5.01 -8.79 5.06
N MET A 93 3.86 -8.67 5.72
CA MET A 93 3.61 -7.58 6.66
C MET A 93 4.47 -7.70 7.93
N VAL A 94 4.63 -8.90 8.47
CA VAL A 94 5.54 -9.15 9.61
C VAL A 94 6.99 -8.84 9.20
N GLN A 95 7.41 -9.27 8.02
CA GLN A 95 8.74 -8.96 7.51
C GLN A 95 8.94 -7.45 7.36
N LEU A 96 7.97 -6.75 6.76
CA LEU A 96 8.02 -5.29 6.62
C LEU A 96 8.14 -4.59 7.97
N ASP A 97 7.39 -5.04 8.97
CA ASP A 97 7.44 -4.46 10.32
C ASP A 97 8.83 -4.62 10.95
N HIS A 98 9.43 -5.79 10.83
CA HIS A 98 10.82 -6.00 11.28
C HIS A 98 11.82 -5.15 10.52
N MET A 99 11.72 -5.06 9.18
CA MET A 99 12.61 -4.23 8.36
C MET A 99 12.50 -2.74 8.69
N THR A 100 11.33 -2.29 9.06
CA THR A 100 11.06 -0.87 9.38
C THR A 100 11.18 -0.55 10.87
N GLY A 101 11.53 -1.52 11.72
CA GLY A 101 11.67 -1.33 13.15
C GLY A 101 10.36 -0.98 13.87
N GLY A 102 9.27 -1.65 13.52
CA GLY A 102 7.96 -1.47 14.15
C GLY A 102 7.15 -0.29 13.61
N ARG A 103 7.47 0.20 12.39
CA ARG A 103 6.77 1.34 11.77
C ARG A 103 5.69 0.95 10.76
N ALA A 104 5.53 -0.35 10.46
CA ALA A 104 4.53 -0.78 9.51
C ALA A 104 3.10 -0.60 10.04
N ILE A 105 2.17 -0.28 9.14
CA ILE A 105 0.73 -0.26 9.41
C ILE A 105 0.06 -1.13 8.35
N PHE A 106 -0.72 -2.10 8.80
CA PHE A 106 -1.49 -2.94 7.90
C PHE A 106 -2.87 -2.37 7.63
N GLY A 107 -3.08 -1.88 6.43
CA GLY A 107 -4.39 -1.55 5.91
C GLY A 107 -4.83 -2.58 4.87
N SER A 108 -6.01 -3.11 5.01
CA SER A 108 -6.56 -4.14 4.14
C SER A 108 -7.92 -3.75 3.57
N GLY A 109 -8.24 -4.27 2.39
CA GLY A 109 -9.50 -3.98 1.72
C GLY A 109 -9.89 -5.02 0.67
N PRO A 110 -11.09 -4.88 0.08
CA PRO A 110 -11.62 -5.84 -0.89
C PRO A 110 -11.05 -5.66 -2.31
N GLY A 111 -10.23 -4.64 -2.55
CA GLY A 111 -9.91 -4.18 -3.90
C GLY A 111 -11.11 -3.43 -4.54
N ALA A 112 -10.84 -2.39 -5.29
CA ALA A 112 -11.88 -1.53 -5.86
C ALA A 112 -12.06 -1.71 -7.37
N LEU A 113 -10.97 -1.88 -8.12
CA LEU A 113 -11.01 -1.93 -9.58
C LEU A 113 -11.47 -3.28 -10.09
N ALA A 114 -12.51 -3.25 -10.94
CA ALA A 114 -13.00 -4.44 -11.62
C ALA A 114 -11.96 -5.01 -12.59
N SER A 115 -11.15 -4.15 -13.20
CA SER A 115 -10.06 -4.54 -14.11
C SER A 115 -8.97 -5.34 -13.40
N ASP A 116 -8.61 -4.99 -12.16
CA ASP A 116 -7.64 -5.75 -11.36
C ASP A 116 -8.15 -7.15 -11.08
N ALA A 117 -9.42 -7.27 -10.67
CA ALA A 117 -10.05 -8.56 -10.43
C ALA A 117 -10.09 -9.43 -11.70
N HIS A 118 -10.47 -8.84 -12.83
CA HIS A 118 -10.51 -9.54 -14.11
C HIS A 118 -9.13 -10.05 -14.51
N THR A 119 -8.10 -9.21 -14.38
CA THR A 119 -6.70 -9.58 -14.68
C THR A 119 -6.20 -10.74 -13.82
N LEU A 120 -6.64 -10.77 -12.56
CA LEU A 120 -6.26 -11.80 -11.60
C LEU A 120 -7.19 -13.02 -11.60
N GLY A 121 -8.18 -13.08 -12.49
CA GLY A 121 -9.13 -14.18 -12.60
C GLY A 121 -10.10 -14.29 -11.42
N ILE A 122 -10.37 -13.18 -10.74
CA ILE A 122 -11.24 -13.13 -9.55
C ILE A 122 -12.59 -12.55 -9.95
N ASP A 123 -13.68 -13.23 -9.58
CA ASP A 123 -15.03 -12.72 -9.80
C ASP A 123 -15.30 -11.51 -8.89
N PRO A 124 -15.60 -10.34 -9.47
CA PRO A 124 -15.92 -9.15 -8.68
C PRO A 124 -17.13 -9.30 -7.75
N MET A 125 -18.03 -10.23 -8.04
CA MET A 125 -19.25 -10.46 -7.25
C MET A 125 -18.96 -11.26 -5.97
N THR A 126 -18.00 -12.18 -5.98
CA THR A 126 -17.63 -12.99 -4.80
C THR A 126 -16.91 -12.19 -3.73
N ARG A 127 -16.29 -11.05 -4.09
CA ARG A 127 -15.64 -10.14 -3.13
C ARG A 127 -16.60 -9.60 -2.06
N SER A 128 -17.89 -9.52 -2.36
CA SER A 128 -18.90 -9.04 -1.40
C SER A 128 -19.30 -10.10 -0.37
N GLU A 129 -19.11 -11.37 -0.64
CA GLU A 129 -19.44 -12.47 0.28
C GLU A 129 -18.36 -12.69 1.34
N GLU A 130 -17.08 -12.63 0.98
CA GLU A 130 -15.97 -12.67 1.96
C GLU A 130 -16.06 -11.53 2.98
N ARG A 131 -16.60 -10.39 2.57
CA ARG A 131 -16.89 -9.25 3.46
C ARG A 131 -17.98 -9.54 4.49
N ARG A 132 -18.88 -10.52 4.24
CA ARG A 132 -19.92 -10.94 5.20
C ARG A 132 -19.39 -11.92 6.23
N VAL A 133 -18.50 -12.83 5.84
CA VAL A 133 -17.92 -13.84 6.75
C VAL A 133 -17.06 -13.19 7.83
N GLY A 134 -16.36 -12.10 7.54
CA GLY A 134 -15.56 -11.37 8.53
C GLY A 134 -16.36 -10.55 9.55
N LYS A 135 -17.71 -10.48 9.43
CA LYS A 135 -18.56 -9.79 10.39
C LYS A 135 -19.24 -10.72 11.39
N GLU A 136 -19.10 -12.02 11.24
CA GLU A 136 -19.74 -13.03 12.09
C GLU A 136 -18.75 -13.72 13.05
N CYS A 137 -17.51 -13.19 13.15
CA CYS A 137 -16.51 -13.66 14.14
C CYS A 137 -16.37 -12.68 15.30
#